data_14603559c4b8e1304363d2ef523f88e8
#
_entry.id   14603559c4b8e1304363d2ef523f88e8
#
_cell.length_a   1.000
_cell.length_b   1.000
_cell.length_c   1.000
_cell.angle_alpha   90.00
_cell.angle_beta   90.00
_cell.angle_gamma   90.00
#
_symmetry.space_group_name_H-M   'P 1'
#
loop_
_entity.id
_entity.type
_entity.pdbx_description
1 polymer ?
#
loop_
_entity_poly.entity_id
_entity_poly.type
_entity_poly.pdbx_seq_one_letter_code
_entity_poly.pdbx_strand_id
1 'polypeptide(L)'
;MATISNTQDSYVVETRTSTMELATEGTGVLTGPTVSKGEVVLEVILGNDALGASTTLTVGDGDDADRFITSQDSSTAGVARTSAISGMNYEFPADDTIDVKLGGAAGTGTVSVTALVKRTF
;
A
#
# COMPACT_ATOMS: atom_id res chain seq x y z
N MET A 1 -7.04 -34.06 -28.70
CA MET A 1 -6.07 -33.15 -28.12
C MET A 1 -6.76 -31.85 -27.73
N ALA A 2 -6.60 -31.42 -26.51
CA ALA A 2 -7.14 -30.14 -26.08
C ALA A 2 -6.26 -28.99 -26.63
N THR A 3 -6.89 -27.97 -27.14
CA THR A 3 -6.22 -26.75 -27.58
C THR A 3 -6.37 -25.69 -26.49
N ILE A 4 -5.26 -25.17 -26.03
CA ILE A 4 -5.25 -24.09 -25.06
C ILE A 4 -5.13 -22.79 -25.81
N SER A 5 -6.14 -21.95 -25.73
CA SER A 5 -6.09 -20.59 -26.22
C SER A 5 -5.48 -19.70 -25.15
N ASN A 6 -4.47 -18.97 -25.53
CA ASN A 6 -3.84 -17.99 -24.65
C ASN A 6 -4.15 -16.59 -25.14
N THR A 7 -4.92 -15.85 -24.36
CA THR A 7 -5.15 -14.44 -24.64
C THR A 7 -4.21 -13.62 -23.78
N GLN A 8 -3.40 -12.82 -24.43
CA GLN A 8 -2.47 -11.94 -23.75
C GLN A 8 -2.93 -10.51 -23.88
N ASP A 9 -3.24 -9.90 -22.75
CA ASP A 9 -3.57 -8.49 -22.70
C ASP A 9 -2.32 -7.67 -22.43
N SER A 10 -2.18 -6.59 -23.17
CA SER A 10 -1.10 -5.63 -22.93
C SER A 10 -1.64 -4.45 -22.14
N TYR A 11 -0.93 -4.06 -21.11
CA TYR A 11 -1.25 -2.90 -20.28
C TYR A 11 0.02 -2.25 -19.76
N VAL A 12 -0.13 -1.03 -19.29
CA VAL A 12 0.97 -0.29 -18.67
C VAL A 12 0.90 -0.42 -17.17
N VAL A 13 2.02 -0.77 -16.56
CA VAL A 13 2.19 -0.76 -15.12
C VAL A 13 3.02 0.46 -14.74
N GLU A 14 2.47 1.28 -13.86
CA GLU A 14 3.17 2.41 -13.27
C GLU A 14 3.57 2.09 -11.84
N THR A 15 4.74 2.57 -11.44
CA THR A 15 5.11 2.65 -10.04
C THR A 15 4.81 4.05 -9.52
N ARG A 16 4.11 4.11 -8.40
CA ARG A 16 3.80 5.38 -7.71
C ARG A 16 4.31 5.29 -6.30
N THR A 17 5.24 6.16 -5.96
CA THR A 17 5.92 6.13 -4.66
C THR A 17 5.66 7.42 -3.91
N SER A 18 5.36 7.29 -2.63
CA SER A 18 5.32 8.41 -1.69
C SER A 18 6.24 8.10 -0.53
N THR A 19 7.05 9.09 -0.15
CA THR A 19 7.88 9.04 1.05
C THR A 19 7.32 10.05 2.04
N MET A 20 7.07 9.60 3.25
CA MET A 20 6.39 10.38 4.27
C MET A 20 7.20 10.36 5.55
N GLU A 21 7.23 11.49 6.26
CA GLU A 21 7.86 11.57 7.56
C GLU A 21 6.80 11.65 8.65
N LEU A 22 6.95 10.79 9.66
CA LEU A 22 6.18 10.89 10.89
C LEU A 22 6.85 11.86 11.83
N ALA A 23 6.12 12.89 12.21
CA ALA A 23 6.52 13.77 13.29
C ALA A 23 6.23 13.08 14.64
N THR A 24 6.65 13.69 15.72
CA THR A 24 6.59 13.13 17.09
C THR A 24 5.21 12.85 17.63
N GLU A 25 4.19 12.92 16.83
CA GLU A 25 2.84 12.98 17.37
C GLU A 25 1.96 11.83 16.96
N GLY A 26 1.73 10.96 17.88
CA GLY A 26 0.54 10.14 17.91
C GLY A 26 0.41 9.12 16.77
N THR A 27 -0.66 8.41 16.84
CA THR A 27 -1.15 7.55 15.77
C THR A 27 -1.88 8.41 14.74
N GLY A 28 -1.74 8.10 13.46
CA GLY A 28 -2.40 8.87 12.42
C GLY A 28 -2.33 8.20 11.07
N VAL A 29 -3.03 8.82 10.12
CA VAL A 29 -3.07 8.35 8.74
C VAL A 29 -2.17 9.24 7.88
N LEU A 30 -1.28 8.61 7.14
CA LEU A 30 -0.44 9.25 6.15
C LEU A 30 -1.01 8.96 4.78
N THR A 31 -1.26 10.00 4.00
CA THR A 31 -1.79 9.88 2.65
C THR A 31 -0.65 9.60 1.67
N GLY A 32 -0.74 8.48 1.00
CA GLY A 32 0.23 8.04 0.02
C GLY A 32 -0.20 8.28 -1.43
N PRO A 33 0.20 7.40 -2.36
CA PRO A 33 -0.06 7.59 -3.78
C PRO A 33 -1.54 7.66 -4.11
N THR A 34 -1.87 8.49 -5.11
CA THR A 34 -3.23 8.55 -5.65
C THR A 34 -3.49 7.40 -6.61
N VAL A 35 -4.72 6.93 -6.62
CA VAL A 35 -5.20 5.90 -7.55
C VAL A 35 -6.55 6.37 -8.08
N SER A 36 -6.71 6.33 -9.40
CA SER A 36 -7.94 6.75 -10.05
C SER A 36 -8.94 5.59 -10.17
N LYS A 37 -10.21 5.95 -10.26
CA LYS A 37 -11.27 4.98 -10.53
C LYS A 37 -10.91 4.10 -11.73
N GLY A 38 -11.06 2.80 -11.58
CA GLY A 38 -10.81 1.80 -12.64
C GLY A 38 -9.38 1.32 -12.72
N GLU A 39 -8.44 1.98 -12.05
CA GLU A 39 -7.07 1.49 -11.98
C GLU A 39 -6.99 0.31 -11.00
N VAL A 40 -6.10 -0.63 -11.31
CA VAL A 40 -5.91 -1.85 -10.51
C VAL A 40 -4.57 -1.78 -9.81
N VAL A 41 -4.59 -1.91 -8.50
CA VAL A 41 -3.37 -2.02 -7.70
C VAL A 41 -2.94 -3.48 -7.68
N LEU A 42 -1.80 -3.76 -8.30
CA LEU A 42 -1.26 -5.11 -8.38
C LEU A 42 -0.56 -5.50 -7.09
N GLU A 43 0.21 -4.58 -6.54
CA GLU A 43 1.00 -4.81 -5.34
C GLU A 43 1.33 -3.49 -4.66
N VAL A 44 1.46 -3.54 -3.34
CA VAL A 44 1.96 -2.43 -2.54
C VAL A 44 3.21 -2.91 -1.79
N ILE A 45 4.24 -2.08 -1.79
CA ILE A 45 5.49 -2.32 -1.08
C ILE A 45 5.66 -1.20 -0.06
N LEU A 46 5.82 -1.58 1.19
CA LEU A 46 6.00 -0.66 2.31
C LEU A 46 7.41 -0.79 2.86
N GLY A 47 8.09 0.33 3.03
CA GLY A 47 9.36 0.40 3.73
C GLY A 47 9.26 1.35 4.91
N ASN A 48 9.91 1.04 6.00
CA ASN A 48 9.91 1.90 7.19
C ASN A 48 11.26 1.90 7.89
N ASP A 49 11.61 3.05 8.46
CA ASP A 49 12.64 3.13 9.50
C ASP A 49 12.12 2.49 10.78
N ALA A 50 13.00 2.32 11.76
CA ALA A 50 12.56 2.01 13.11
C ALA A 50 11.78 3.19 13.68
N LEU A 51 10.46 3.06 13.81
CA LEU A 51 9.58 4.17 14.18
C LEU A 51 9.43 4.34 15.69
N GLY A 52 9.72 3.31 16.45
CA GLY A 52 9.62 3.32 17.90
C GLY A 52 9.00 2.06 18.46
N ALA A 53 9.14 1.86 19.77
CA ALA A 53 8.65 0.68 20.45
C ALA A 53 7.13 0.54 20.30
N SER A 54 6.67 -0.67 20.05
CA SER A 54 5.25 -1.03 19.94
C SER A 54 4.50 -0.37 18.78
N THR A 55 5.20 0.20 17.80
CA THR A 55 4.54 0.76 16.62
C THR A 55 4.21 -0.32 15.61
N THR A 56 3.09 -0.15 14.92
CA THR A 56 2.65 -1.01 13.81
C THR A 56 2.14 -0.14 12.67
N LEU A 57 2.26 -0.66 11.44
CA LEU A 57 1.74 0.00 10.25
C LEU A 57 0.73 -0.91 9.57
N THR A 58 -0.35 -0.30 9.09
CA THR A 58 -1.29 -0.92 8.15
C THR A 58 -1.31 -0.10 6.87
N VAL A 59 -1.60 -0.73 5.75
CA VAL A 59 -1.73 -0.05 4.46
C VAL A 59 -3.06 -0.41 3.84
N GLY A 60 -3.81 0.59 3.47
CA GLY A 60 -5.12 0.42 2.88
C GLY A 60 -5.55 1.64 2.07
N ASP A 61 -6.85 1.87 2.03
CA ASP A 61 -7.46 3.00 1.33
C ASP A 61 -8.53 3.65 2.23
N GLY A 62 -9.30 4.58 1.67
CA GLY A 62 -10.32 5.30 2.45
C GLY A 62 -11.46 4.43 2.97
N ASP A 63 -11.69 3.28 2.36
CA ASP A 63 -12.79 2.37 2.75
C ASP A 63 -12.31 1.23 3.64
N ASP A 64 -11.04 0.86 3.54
CA ASP A 64 -10.48 -0.29 4.27
C ASP A 64 -9.02 0.00 4.61
N ALA A 65 -8.76 0.33 5.86
CA ALA A 65 -7.45 0.80 6.33
C ALA A 65 -6.33 -0.26 6.26
N ASP A 66 -6.69 -1.53 6.16
CA ASP A 66 -5.73 -2.64 6.10
C ASP A 66 -5.91 -3.53 4.87
N ARG A 67 -6.46 -2.97 3.80
CA ARG A 67 -6.76 -3.72 2.57
C ARG A 67 -5.55 -4.40 1.98
N PHE A 68 -4.38 -3.75 1.99
CA PHE A 68 -3.17 -4.23 1.34
C PHE A 68 -2.22 -4.92 2.31
N ILE A 69 -1.95 -4.30 3.43
CA ILE A 69 -1.07 -4.84 4.46
C ILE A 69 -1.79 -4.76 5.80
N THR A 70 -2.05 -5.93 6.39
CA THR A 70 -2.88 -6.04 7.59
C THR A 70 -2.16 -5.60 8.85
N SER A 71 -0.86 -5.81 8.93
CA SER A 71 -0.03 -5.32 10.03
C SER A 71 1.43 -5.55 9.73
N GLN A 72 2.23 -4.53 9.97
CA GLN A 72 3.68 -4.58 9.91
C GLN A 72 4.25 -4.04 11.21
N ASP A 73 5.10 -4.84 11.87
CA ASP A 73 5.85 -4.36 13.01
C ASP A 73 6.85 -3.31 12.52
N SER A 74 6.70 -2.09 12.99
CA SER A 74 7.56 -0.97 12.61
C SER A 74 8.48 -0.51 13.73
N SER A 75 8.57 -1.27 14.81
CA SER A 75 9.54 -1.01 15.88
C SER A 75 10.98 -1.16 15.40
N THR A 76 11.20 -1.92 14.34
CA THR A 76 12.49 -2.03 13.64
C THR A 76 12.31 -1.67 12.18
N ALA A 77 13.40 -1.25 11.53
CA ALA A 77 13.38 -0.99 10.09
C ALA A 77 13.02 -2.27 9.32
N GLY A 78 12.21 -2.14 8.30
CA GLY A 78 11.77 -3.29 7.53
C GLY A 78 11.09 -2.94 6.23
N VAL A 79 10.76 -3.99 5.49
CA VAL A 79 10.03 -3.92 4.22
C VAL A 79 8.93 -4.96 4.26
N ALA A 80 7.73 -4.59 3.83
CA ALA A 80 6.61 -5.49 3.69
C ALA A 80 5.96 -5.33 2.32
N ARG A 81 5.28 -6.36 1.87
CA ARG A 81 4.52 -6.38 0.61
C ARG A 81 3.07 -6.66 0.91
N THR A 82 2.21 -6.51 -0.09
CA THR A 82 0.80 -6.88 0.02
C THR A 82 0.66 -8.25 0.69
N SER A 83 0.04 -8.27 1.84
CA SER A 83 -0.12 -9.46 2.67
C SER A 83 -1.56 -9.93 2.79
N ALA A 84 -2.52 -9.10 2.37
CA ALA A 84 -3.93 -9.43 2.41
C ALA A 84 -4.42 -9.76 1.00
N ILE A 85 -5.14 -10.86 0.88
CA ILE A 85 -5.70 -11.29 -0.42
C ILE A 85 -6.68 -10.25 -0.98
N SER A 86 -7.35 -9.50 -0.11
CA SER A 86 -8.27 -8.42 -0.50
C SER A 86 -7.57 -7.27 -1.22
N GLY A 87 -6.26 -7.14 -1.07
CA GLY A 87 -5.47 -6.10 -1.72
C GLY A 87 -4.77 -6.54 -3.00
N MET A 88 -4.89 -7.81 -3.36
CA MET A 88 -4.26 -8.31 -4.59
C MET A 88 -5.16 -8.03 -5.79
N ASN A 89 -4.57 -7.37 -6.81
CA ASN A 89 -5.32 -7.02 -8.03
C ASN A 89 -6.62 -6.27 -7.74
N TYR A 90 -6.54 -5.32 -6.80
CA TYR A 90 -7.71 -4.57 -6.38
C TYR A 90 -7.99 -3.42 -7.34
N GLU A 91 -9.19 -3.43 -7.96
CA GLU A 91 -9.65 -2.33 -8.79
C GLU A 91 -10.32 -1.27 -7.92
N PHE A 92 -9.88 -0.03 -8.06
CA PHE A 92 -10.46 1.08 -7.32
C PHE A 92 -11.82 1.46 -7.91
N PRO A 93 -12.90 1.40 -7.11
CA PRO A 93 -14.23 1.78 -7.59
C PRO A 93 -14.45 3.28 -7.71
N ALA A 94 -13.57 4.07 -7.12
CA ALA A 94 -13.59 5.54 -7.12
C ALA A 94 -12.17 6.05 -6.93
N ASP A 95 -11.94 7.32 -7.24
CA ASP A 95 -10.67 7.97 -6.95
C ASP A 95 -10.40 7.93 -5.44
N ASP A 96 -9.19 7.54 -5.07
CA ASP A 96 -8.79 7.43 -3.67
C ASP A 96 -7.27 7.50 -3.56
N THR A 97 -6.77 7.33 -2.36
CA THR A 97 -5.34 7.28 -2.08
C THR A 97 -5.02 5.98 -1.33
N ILE A 98 -3.79 5.53 -1.49
CA ILE A 98 -3.25 4.46 -0.66
C ILE A 98 -2.73 5.11 0.62
N ASP A 99 -3.26 4.68 1.75
CA ASP A 99 -3.00 5.31 3.04
C ASP A 99 -2.23 4.38 3.95
N VAL A 100 -1.27 4.95 4.69
CA VAL A 100 -0.51 4.23 5.72
C VAL A 100 -1.00 4.72 7.08
N LYS A 101 -1.38 3.79 7.93
CA LYS A 101 -1.84 4.11 9.28
C LYS A 101 -0.85 3.59 10.32
N LEU A 102 -0.38 4.50 11.16
CA LEU A 102 0.43 4.17 12.32
C LEU A 102 -0.49 3.85 13.51
N GLY A 103 -0.23 2.74 14.15
CA GLY A 103 -0.96 2.29 15.33
C GLY A 103 -0.03 1.79 16.42
N GLY A 104 -0.62 1.38 17.54
CA GLY A 104 0.06 0.82 18.69
C GLY A 104 0.68 1.85 19.62
N ALA A 105 1.51 2.74 19.11
CA ALA A 105 2.17 3.80 19.86
C ALA A 105 2.51 4.96 18.94
N ALA A 106 2.90 6.08 19.52
CA ALA A 106 3.46 7.20 18.76
C ALA A 106 4.84 6.82 18.21
N GLY A 107 5.17 7.31 17.03
CA GLY A 107 6.45 7.01 16.41
C GLY A 107 6.96 8.16 15.56
N THR A 108 8.25 8.11 15.24
CA THR A 108 8.92 9.07 14.36
C THR A 108 9.79 8.35 13.37
N GLY A 109 9.93 8.90 12.19
CA GLY A 109 10.80 8.35 11.16
C GLY A 109 10.18 8.41 9.79
N THR A 110 10.84 7.79 8.84
CA THR A 110 10.44 7.81 7.43
C THR A 110 9.71 6.52 7.05
N VAL A 111 8.62 6.69 6.33
CA VAL A 111 7.85 5.59 5.74
C VAL A 111 7.77 5.84 4.23
N SER A 112 8.01 4.79 3.46
CA SER A 112 7.89 4.85 2.01
C SER A 112 6.90 3.80 1.54
N VAL A 113 5.97 4.19 0.68
CA VAL A 113 5.02 3.26 0.09
C VAL A 113 5.08 3.38 -1.43
N THR A 114 5.19 2.24 -2.09
CA THR A 114 5.20 2.14 -3.55
C THR A 114 4.06 1.25 -3.98
N ALA A 115 3.25 1.74 -4.89
CA ALA A 115 2.18 0.96 -5.50
C ALA A 115 2.53 0.65 -6.95
N LEU A 116 2.34 -0.60 -7.36
CA LEU A 116 2.36 -0.99 -8.76
C LEU A 116 0.92 -0.96 -9.27
N VAL A 117 0.64 -0.04 -10.17
CA VAL A 117 -0.71 0.24 -10.64
C VAL A 117 -0.82 -0.10 -12.12
N LYS A 118 -1.79 -0.94 -12.44
CA LYS A 118 -2.15 -1.26 -13.81
C LYS A 118 -3.14 -0.23 -14.33
N ARG A 119 -2.75 0.46 -15.39
CA ARG A 119 -3.63 1.42 -16.07
C ARG A 119 -4.28 0.75 -17.26
N THR A 120 -5.57 0.96 -17.39
CA THR A 120 -6.33 0.58 -18.59
C THR A 120 -6.54 1.82 -19.46
N PHE A 121 -6.39 1.62 -20.74
CA PHE A 121 -6.62 2.68 -21.74
C PHE A 121 -7.95 2.47 -22.44
#